data_ecd4e31e426dbd7b01caa0edf360635a
#
_entry.id   ecd4e31e426dbd7b01caa0edf360635a
#
_cell.length_a   1.000
_cell.length_b   1.000
_cell.length_c   1.000
_cell.angle_alpha   90.00
_cell.angle_beta   90.00
_cell.angle_gamma   90.00
#
_symmetry.space_group_name_H-M   'P 1'
#
loop_
_entity.id
_entity.type
_entity.pdbx_description
1 polymer ?
#
loop_
_entity_poly.entity_id
_entity_poly.type
_entity_poly.pdbx_seq_one_letter_code
_entity_poly.pdbx_strand_id
1 'polypeptide(L)'
;MGVGGHVAHWWDPVVGMFTRSSLFNSPGGRRGRVRKGSVGEHKVPQRIGYLSGVFDLFHVGHLDVLERAKEQCDHLVVGVLTDDWAVDAWGARPFVPIVERAQIIEQLRCVDEVVVVDGDEARWLMGQLGVTTVFAADGTDGVLGPDEFGDVPAESISVLVSRRGSRSQILRAAIDQRQSRSSVA
;
A
#
# COMPACT_ATOMS: atom_id res chain seq x y z
N MET A 1 -44.60 -19.60 0.81
CA MET A 1 -43.65 -20.59 0.29
C MET A 1 -42.43 -19.80 -0.17
N GLY A 2 -41.43 -19.78 0.69
CA GLY A 2 -40.18 -19.06 0.43
C GLY A 2 -39.17 -19.98 -0.23
N VAL A 3 -38.43 -19.47 -1.18
CA VAL A 3 -37.20 -20.09 -1.66
C VAL A 3 -36.06 -19.09 -1.46
N GLY A 4 -35.34 -19.29 -0.37
CA GLY A 4 -34.08 -18.61 -0.12
C GLY A 4 -33.00 -19.19 -1.01
N GLY A 5 -32.51 -18.39 -1.97
CA GLY A 5 -31.31 -18.70 -2.73
C GLY A 5 -30.06 -18.39 -1.91
N HIS A 6 -29.37 -19.44 -1.46
CA HIS A 6 -28.01 -19.34 -0.95
C HIS A 6 -27.09 -19.01 -2.13
N VAL A 7 -26.62 -17.78 -2.22
CA VAL A 7 -25.44 -17.44 -3.03
C VAL A 7 -24.22 -17.85 -2.22
N ALA A 8 -23.59 -18.96 -2.64
CA ALA A 8 -22.32 -19.38 -2.09
C ALA A 8 -21.26 -18.31 -2.45
N HIS A 9 -20.75 -17.63 -1.44
CA HIS A 9 -19.57 -16.78 -1.55
C HIS A 9 -18.34 -17.65 -1.77
N TRP A 10 -17.89 -17.68 -3.02
CA TRP A 10 -16.59 -18.20 -3.40
C TRP A 10 -15.56 -17.07 -3.23
N TRP A 11 -15.18 -16.76 -2.01
CA TRP A 11 -14.04 -15.91 -1.70
C TRP A 11 -13.04 -16.76 -0.93
N ASP A 12 -12.12 -17.41 -1.65
CA ASP A 12 -10.82 -17.74 -1.06
C ASP A 12 -10.01 -16.44 -1.02
N PRO A 13 -9.60 -15.94 0.14
CA PRO A 13 -8.77 -14.76 0.24
C PRO A 13 -7.35 -15.12 -0.22
N VAL A 14 -7.02 -14.84 -1.47
CA VAL A 14 -5.63 -14.79 -1.91
C VAL A 14 -5.05 -13.47 -1.38
N VAL A 15 -4.82 -13.40 -0.08
CA VAL A 15 -3.97 -12.40 0.52
C VAL A 15 -2.53 -12.78 0.14
N GLY A 16 -2.07 -12.25 -0.98
CA GLY A 16 -0.68 -12.36 -1.41
C GLY A 16 0.19 -11.49 -0.53
N MET A 17 0.64 -12.03 0.59
CA MET A 17 1.65 -11.41 1.44
C MET A 17 2.99 -11.48 0.71
N PHE A 18 3.38 -10.37 0.05
CA PHE A 18 4.70 -10.22 -0.55
C PHE A 18 5.66 -9.70 0.52
N THR A 19 6.39 -10.61 1.16
CA THR A 19 7.50 -10.22 2.02
C THR A 19 8.80 -10.27 1.20
N ARG A 20 9.72 -9.36 1.49
CA ARG A 20 11.05 -9.25 0.86
C ARG A 20 11.86 -10.56 0.83
N SER A 21 11.44 -11.57 1.61
CA SER A 21 12.04 -12.90 1.65
C SER A 21 11.59 -13.86 0.55
N SER A 22 10.51 -13.59 -0.18
CA SER A 22 9.89 -14.58 -1.07
C SER A 22 10.41 -14.59 -2.50
N LEU A 23 11.13 -13.56 -2.96
CA LEU A 23 11.50 -13.41 -4.38
C LEU A 23 12.96 -13.73 -4.73
N PHE A 24 13.84 -14.08 -3.76
CA PHE A 24 15.21 -14.41 -4.05
C PHE A 24 15.60 -15.82 -3.59
N ASN A 25 15.04 -16.85 -4.22
CA ASN A 25 15.59 -18.19 -4.19
C ASN A 25 15.96 -18.64 -5.60
N SER A 26 17.13 -18.18 -6.08
CA SER A 26 17.77 -18.73 -7.28
C SER A 26 18.77 -19.82 -6.86
N PRO A 27 18.68 -21.05 -7.37
CA PRO A 27 19.66 -22.11 -7.09
C PRO A 27 20.85 -21.95 -8.03
N GLY A 28 21.96 -21.43 -7.53
CA GLY A 28 23.18 -21.28 -8.33
C GLY A 28 24.43 -20.97 -7.53
N GLY A 29 25.02 -21.98 -6.91
CA GLY A 29 26.44 -22.25 -6.77
C GLY A 29 27.39 -21.22 -6.17
N ARG A 30 27.87 -21.47 -4.94
CA ARG A 30 29.29 -21.70 -4.55
C ARG A 30 29.41 -21.89 -3.04
N ARG A 31 29.97 -23.03 -2.64
CA ARG A 31 30.28 -23.32 -1.23
C ARG A 31 31.31 -22.31 -0.72
N GLY A 32 30.85 -21.28 -0.02
CA GLY A 32 31.69 -20.36 0.75
C GLY A 32 31.56 -20.69 2.22
N ARG A 33 32.69 -20.82 2.89
CA ARG A 33 32.92 -21.13 4.31
C ARG A 33 31.92 -20.40 5.21
N VAL A 34 31.05 -21.15 5.89
CA VAL A 34 30.12 -20.66 6.92
C VAL A 34 30.94 -20.05 8.06
N ARG A 35 31.02 -18.73 8.10
CA ARG A 35 31.37 -18.02 9.34
C ARG A 35 30.14 -18.14 10.24
N LYS A 36 30.29 -18.67 11.46
CA LYS A 36 29.33 -18.54 12.56
C LYS A 36 29.18 -17.04 12.84
N GLY A 37 28.29 -16.39 12.11
CA GLY A 37 27.77 -15.07 12.44
C GLY A 37 26.76 -15.26 13.56
N SER A 38 26.86 -14.45 14.60
CA SER A 38 25.88 -14.32 15.67
C SER A 38 24.50 -14.27 15.05
N VAL A 39 23.59 -15.13 15.49
CA VAL A 39 22.17 -15.01 15.25
C VAL A 39 21.78 -13.67 15.87
N GLY A 40 21.61 -12.64 15.02
CA GLY A 40 21.13 -11.35 15.49
C GLY A 40 19.75 -11.60 16.12
N GLU A 41 19.57 -11.19 17.35
CA GLU A 41 18.25 -11.13 17.97
C GLU A 41 17.37 -10.32 17.00
N HIS A 42 16.40 -10.98 16.37
CA HIS A 42 15.32 -10.29 15.67
C HIS A 42 14.51 -9.55 16.73
N LYS A 43 14.90 -8.31 16.99
CA LYS A 43 14.14 -7.43 17.87
C LYS A 43 12.77 -7.24 17.23
N VAL A 44 11.72 -7.71 17.90
CA VAL A 44 10.34 -7.49 17.48
C VAL A 44 10.13 -5.96 17.38
N PRO A 45 9.64 -5.45 16.27
CA PRO A 45 9.36 -4.01 16.14
C PRO A 45 8.44 -3.55 17.27
N GLN A 46 8.80 -2.47 17.95
CA GLN A 46 7.96 -1.92 19.04
C GLN A 46 6.87 -1.00 18.52
N ARG A 47 7.11 -0.35 17.37
CA ARG A 47 6.18 0.58 16.72
C ARG A 47 5.99 0.16 15.28
N ILE A 48 4.84 -0.44 14.99
CA ILE A 48 4.45 -0.84 13.64
C ILE A 48 3.53 0.25 13.08
N GLY A 49 3.98 0.89 12.00
CA GLY A 49 3.22 1.89 11.28
C GLY A 49 2.52 1.27 10.08
N TYR A 50 1.33 1.75 9.77
CA TYR A 50 0.59 1.37 8.58
C TYR A 50 0.18 2.61 7.79
N LEU A 51 0.35 2.57 6.47
CA LEU A 51 -0.08 3.60 5.55
C LEU A 51 -0.64 2.94 4.31
N SER A 52 -1.80 3.40 3.81
CA SER A 52 -2.36 2.85 2.57
C SER A 52 -2.68 3.91 1.54
N GLY A 53 -2.66 3.46 0.28
CA GLY A 53 -2.97 4.30 -0.85
C GLY A 53 -2.94 3.54 -2.17
N VAL A 54 -3.41 4.19 -3.23
CA VAL A 54 -3.36 3.67 -4.60
C VAL A 54 -1.97 3.84 -5.20
N PHE A 55 -1.26 4.92 -4.88
CA PHE A 55 0.09 5.24 -5.37
C PHE A 55 0.22 5.24 -6.89
N ASP A 56 -0.84 5.65 -7.59
CA ASP A 56 -0.82 5.75 -9.04
C ASP A 56 0.11 6.88 -9.51
N LEU A 57 0.83 6.67 -10.63
CA LEU A 57 1.82 7.62 -11.13
C LEU A 57 2.78 8.09 -10.03
N PHE A 58 3.41 7.13 -9.35
CA PHE A 58 4.26 7.37 -8.18
C PHE A 58 5.21 8.56 -8.36
N HIS A 59 5.24 9.45 -7.35
CA HIS A 59 5.99 10.70 -7.41
C HIS A 59 6.60 11.11 -6.06
N VAL A 60 7.37 12.21 -6.06
CA VAL A 60 8.09 12.70 -4.88
C VAL A 60 7.19 13.05 -3.69
N GLY A 61 5.92 13.38 -3.92
CA GLY A 61 4.95 13.59 -2.83
C GLY A 61 4.64 12.29 -2.08
N HIS A 62 4.41 11.19 -2.80
CA HIS A 62 4.25 9.86 -2.21
C HIS A 62 5.50 9.45 -1.42
N LEU A 63 6.69 9.63 -2.03
CA LEU A 63 7.95 9.30 -1.36
C LEU A 63 8.13 10.08 -0.06
N ASP A 64 7.85 11.39 -0.05
CA ASP A 64 7.98 12.24 1.13
C ASP A 64 7.09 11.76 2.29
N VAL A 65 5.85 11.38 1.99
CA VAL A 65 4.92 10.84 3.01
C VAL A 65 5.41 9.52 3.57
N LEU A 66 5.89 8.60 2.71
CA LEU A 66 6.42 7.30 3.12
C LEU A 66 7.70 7.44 3.97
N GLU A 67 8.63 8.33 3.57
CA GLU A 67 9.84 8.62 4.35
C GLU A 67 9.48 9.15 5.75
N ARG A 68 8.53 10.08 5.84
CA ARG A 68 8.07 10.66 7.11
C ARG A 68 7.29 9.69 7.98
N ALA A 69 6.52 8.79 7.38
CA ALA A 69 5.89 7.69 8.11
C ALA A 69 6.95 6.78 8.74
N LYS A 70 7.97 6.42 7.95
CA LYS A 70 9.08 5.58 8.42
C LYS A 70 9.88 6.22 9.56
N GLU A 71 10.06 7.52 9.57
CA GLU A 71 10.74 8.24 10.67
C GLU A 71 10.00 8.09 12.01
N GLN A 72 8.70 7.79 12.00
CA GLN A 72 7.85 7.70 13.18
C GLN A 72 7.58 6.26 13.66
N CYS A 73 8.06 5.24 12.94
CA CYS A 73 7.87 3.84 13.30
C CYS A 73 9.16 3.03 13.09
N ASP A 74 9.22 1.87 13.74
CA ASP A 74 10.35 0.95 13.60
C ASP A 74 10.17 0.03 12.38
N HIS A 75 8.91 -0.29 12.04
CA HIS A 75 8.52 -1.11 10.90
C HIS A 75 7.33 -0.45 10.19
N LEU A 76 7.50 -0.15 8.91
CA LEU A 76 6.46 0.46 8.07
C LEU A 76 5.86 -0.58 7.12
N VAL A 77 4.58 -0.84 7.30
CA VAL A 77 3.76 -1.65 6.38
C VAL A 77 2.97 -0.72 5.47
N VAL A 78 3.04 -0.96 4.17
CA VAL A 78 2.32 -0.16 3.18
C VAL A 78 1.26 -1.00 2.49
N GLY A 79 0.00 -0.60 2.63
CA GLY A 79 -1.14 -1.15 1.91
C GLY A 79 -1.27 -0.51 0.53
N VAL A 80 -1.15 -1.30 -0.54
CA VAL A 80 -1.42 -0.83 -1.90
C VAL A 80 -2.82 -1.25 -2.29
N LEU A 81 -3.70 -0.28 -2.50
CA LEU A 81 -5.10 -0.49 -2.80
C LEU A 81 -5.29 -1.04 -4.22
N THR A 82 -6.24 -1.98 -4.35
CA THR A 82 -6.54 -2.63 -5.63
C THR A 82 -7.06 -1.65 -6.68
N ASP A 83 -7.03 -2.08 -7.95
CA ASP A 83 -7.61 -1.30 -9.05
C ASP A 83 -9.13 -1.23 -8.93
N ASP A 84 -9.77 -2.29 -8.42
CA ASP A 84 -11.22 -2.35 -8.26
C ASP A 84 -11.66 -1.42 -7.11
N TRP A 85 -10.93 -1.38 -6.00
CA TRP A 85 -11.18 -0.39 -4.96
C TRP A 85 -11.11 1.04 -5.50
N ALA A 86 -10.11 1.36 -6.31
CA ALA A 86 -9.98 2.72 -6.88
C ALA A 86 -11.13 3.07 -7.81
N VAL A 87 -11.66 2.10 -8.57
CA VAL A 87 -12.87 2.30 -9.40
C VAL A 87 -14.08 2.59 -8.53
N ASP A 88 -14.28 1.83 -7.46
CA ASP A 88 -15.44 1.99 -6.58
C ASP A 88 -15.39 3.30 -5.78
N ALA A 89 -14.21 3.67 -5.25
CA ALA A 89 -14.04 4.86 -4.43
C ALA A 89 -13.93 6.16 -5.25
N TRP A 90 -13.23 6.12 -6.39
CA TRP A 90 -12.92 7.33 -7.18
C TRP A 90 -13.59 7.37 -8.56
N GLY A 91 -14.26 6.30 -8.97
CA GLY A 91 -14.91 6.21 -10.29
C GLY A 91 -13.94 6.07 -11.46
N ALA A 92 -12.66 5.81 -11.22
CA ALA A 92 -11.64 5.70 -12.26
C ALA A 92 -10.58 4.64 -11.93
N ARG A 93 -10.18 3.88 -12.95
CA ARG A 93 -9.09 2.90 -12.83
C ARG A 93 -7.73 3.61 -12.82
N PRO A 94 -6.78 3.16 -11.97
CA PRO A 94 -5.41 3.66 -12.02
C PRO A 94 -4.76 3.45 -13.38
N PHE A 95 -3.82 4.33 -13.76
CA PHE A 95 -3.04 4.19 -15.00
C PHE A 95 -2.04 3.05 -14.90
N VAL A 96 -1.45 2.86 -13.73
CA VAL A 96 -0.46 1.82 -13.46
C VAL A 96 -1.14 0.64 -12.76
N PRO A 97 -1.06 -0.58 -13.33
CA PRO A 97 -1.66 -1.77 -12.73
C PRO A 97 -1.15 -2.04 -11.31
N ILE A 98 -2.00 -2.63 -10.45
CA ILE A 98 -1.68 -2.93 -9.05
C ILE A 98 -0.33 -3.64 -8.87
N VAL A 99 0.00 -4.61 -9.74
CA VAL A 99 1.25 -5.38 -9.64
C VAL A 99 2.46 -4.48 -9.77
N GLU A 100 2.45 -3.55 -10.72
CA GLU A 100 3.58 -2.62 -10.94
C GLU A 100 3.66 -1.59 -9.81
N ARG A 101 2.51 -1.08 -9.33
CA ARG A 101 2.46 -0.14 -8.20
C ARG A 101 3.05 -0.77 -6.94
N ALA A 102 2.65 -2.00 -6.61
CA ALA A 102 3.16 -2.73 -5.47
C ALA A 102 4.68 -2.99 -5.59
N GLN A 103 5.16 -3.40 -6.77
CA GLN A 103 6.58 -3.62 -7.02
C GLN A 103 7.43 -2.35 -6.84
N ILE A 104 6.93 -1.18 -7.28
CA ILE A 104 7.62 0.09 -7.08
C ILE A 104 7.76 0.39 -5.59
N ILE A 105 6.67 0.26 -4.82
CA ILE A 105 6.65 0.54 -3.39
C ILE A 105 7.59 -0.42 -2.63
N GLU A 106 7.61 -1.70 -3.00
CA GLU A 106 8.47 -2.71 -2.37
C GLU A 106 9.97 -2.40 -2.50
N GLN A 107 10.38 -1.70 -3.55
CA GLN A 107 11.78 -1.33 -3.78
C GLN A 107 12.23 -0.10 -2.96
N LEU A 108 11.31 0.57 -2.27
CA LEU A 108 11.64 1.76 -1.48
C LEU A 108 12.35 1.36 -0.18
N ARG A 109 13.44 2.07 0.14
CA ARG A 109 14.23 1.81 1.36
C ARG A 109 13.49 2.13 2.66
N CYS A 110 12.51 3.03 2.59
CA CYS A 110 11.70 3.42 3.74
C CYS A 110 10.54 2.46 4.02
N VAL A 111 10.27 1.48 3.15
CA VAL A 111 9.20 0.50 3.28
C VAL A 111 9.80 -0.84 3.71
N ASP A 112 9.24 -1.43 4.75
CA ASP A 112 9.69 -2.74 5.25
C ASP A 112 8.83 -3.88 4.70
N GLU A 113 7.52 -3.63 4.52
CA GLU A 113 6.58 -4.63 4.04
C GLU A 113 5.50 -3.99 3.16
N VAL A 114 5.09 -4.69 2.10
CA VAL A 114 4.01 -4.29 1.21
C VAL A 114 2.92 -5.35 1.24
N VAL A 115 1.68 -4.90 1.36
CA VAL A 115 0.49 -5.74 1.28
C VAL A 115 -0.47 -5.16 0.24
N VAL A 116 -1.08 -6.03 -0.56
CA VAL A 116 -2.16 -5.61 -1.45
C VAL A 116 -3.47 -5.77 -0.68
N VAL A 117 -4.26 -4.70 -0.63
CA VAL A 117 -5.48 -4.64 0.17
C VAL A 117 -6.66 -4.11 -0.64
N ASP A 118 -7.82 -4.62 -0.32
CA ASP A 118 -9.10 -4.13 -0.81
C ASP A 118 -9.80 -3.45 0.38
N GLY A 119 -9.73 -2.14 0.44
CA GLY A 119 -10.29 -1.19 1.44
C GLY A 119 -10.66 -1.72 2.83
N ASP A 120 -11.71 -2.55 2.89
CA ASP A 120 -12.27 -3.08 4.14
C ASP A 120 -11.33 -4.03 4.90
N GLU A 121 -10.35 -4.61 4.23
CA GLU A 121 -9.39 -5.53 4.85
C GLU A 121 -8.34 -4.80 5.68
N ALA A 122 -8.14 -3.51 5.48
CA ALA A 122 -7.12 -2.73 6.18
C ALA A 122 -7.25 -2.83 7.70
N ARG A 123 -8.47 -2.78 8.24
CA ARG A 123 -8.73 -2.90 9.67
C ARG A 123 -8.36 -4.28 10.22
N TRP A 124 -8.79 -5.35 9.56
CA TRP A 124 -8.45 -6.71 9.95
C TRP A 124 -6.94 -6.91 9.93
N LEU A 125 -6.30 -6.45 8.88
CA LEU A 125 -4.86 -6.52 8.69
C LEU A 125 -4.10 -5.76 9.79
N MET A 126 -4.55 -4.55 10.14
CA MET A 126 -3.96 -3.78 11.25
C MET A 126 -3.96 -4.56 12.55
N GLY A 127 -5.06 -5.26 12.87
CA GLY A 127 -5.17 -6.12 14.05
C GLY A 127 -4.20 -7.32 14.00
N GLN A 128 -4.06 -7.97 12.84
CA GLN A 128 -3.18 -9.12 12.65
C GLN A 128 -1.70 -8.75 12.72
N LEU A 129 -1.32 -7.62 12.17
CA LEU A 129 0.07 -7.13 12.14
C LEU A 129 0.48 -6.42 13.44
N GLY A 130 -0.46 -6.17 14.36
CA GLY A 130 -0.19 -5.42 15.59
C GLY A 130 0.20 -3.97 15.32
N VAL A 131 -0.47 -3.33 14.34
CA VAL A 131 -0.24 -1.93 13.99
C VAL A 131 -0.49 -1.04 15.20
N THR A 132 0.46 -0.18 15.50
CA THR A 132 0.40 0.77 16.62
C THR A 132 0.03 2.17 16.19
N THR A 133 0.29 2.52 14.93
CA THR A 133 0.01 3.85 14.38
C THR A 133 -0.40 3.73 12.92
N VAL A 134 -1.52 4.35 12.59
CA VAL A 134 -1.98 4.51 11.21
C VAL A 134 -1.53 5.88 10.72
N PHE A 135 -0.93 5.93 9.54
CA PHE A 135 -0.55 7.19 8.89
C PHE A 135 -1.56 7.51 7.80
N ALA A 136 -2.13 8.70 7.89
CA ALA A 136 -2.99 9.29 6.86
C ALA A 136 -2.26 10.45 6.19
N ALA A 137 -2.53 10.71 4.92
CA ALA A 137 -1.94 11.85 4.23
C ALA A 137 -3.02 12.86 3.84
N ASP A 138 -2.81 14.11 4.24
CA ASP A 138 -3.64 15.21 3.79
C ASP A 138 -3.02 15.88 2.56
N GLY A 139 -3.84 16.03 1.51
CA GLY A 139 -3.44 16.69 0.26
C GLY A 139 -2.43 15.95 -0.61
N THR A 140 -2.15 14.67 -0.33
CA THR A 140 -1.32 13.82 -1.19
C THR A 140 -2.22 12.94 -2.05
N ASP A 141 -2.26 13.22 -3.35
CA ASP A 141 -3.07 12.48 -4.31
C ASP A 141 -2.76 10.97 -4.26
N GLY A 142 -3.79 10.16 -4.08
CA GLY A 142 -3.67 8.71 -4.09
C GLY A 142 -3.20 8.05 -2.79
N VAL A 143 -3.05 8.78 -1.70
CA VAL A 143 -2.83 8.25 -0.35
C VAL A 143 -4.08 8.53 0.49
N LEU A 144 -4.51 7.57 1.31
CA LEU A 144 -5.72 7.73 2.10
C LEU A 144 -5.59 8.86 3.13
N GLY A 145 -6.61 9.70 3.17
CA GLY A 145 -6.80 10.72 4.20
C GLY A 145 -7.36 10.13 5.50
N PRO A 146 -7.42 10.93 6.58
CA PRO A 146 -7.89 10.46 7.88
C PRO A 146 -9.34 9.97 7.86
N ASP A 147 -10.20 10.56 7.05
CA ASP A 147 -11.64 10.24 6.96
C ASP A 147 -11.89 8.90 6.26
N GLU A 148 -10.93 8.37 5.52
CA GLU A 148 -11.04 7.12 4.76
C GLU A 148 -10.72 5.87 5.60
N PHE A 149 -10.23 6.04 6.85
CA PHE A 149 -9.94 4.94 7.77
C PHE A 149 -11.14 4.52 8.65
N GLY A 150 -12.31 5.14 8.44
CA GLY A 150 -13.57 4.75 9.09
C GLY A 150 -13.48 4.73 10.62
N ASP A 151 -13.71 3.54 11.22
CA ASP A 151 -13.78 3.39 12.68
C ASP A 151 -12.41 3.27 13.39
N VAL A 152 -11.28 3.55 12.71
CA VAL A 152 -10.00 3.60 13.42
C VAL A 152 -10.02 4.77 14.40
N PRO A 153 -9.68 4.56 15.69
CA PRO A 153 -9.68 5.64 16.66
C PRO A 153 -8.77 6.79 16.22
N ALA A 154 -9.28 8.02 16.27
CA ALA A 154 -8.57 9.20 15.81
C ALA A 154 -7.20 9.39 16.50
N GLU A 155 -7.08 8.97 17.75
CA GLU A 155 -5.82 8.98 18.50
C GLU A 155 -4.75 8.02 17.95
N SER A 156 -5.17 7.03 17.16
CA SER A 156 -4.28 6.08 16.50
C SER A 156 -3.85 6.55 15.09
N ILE A 157 -4.41 7.66 14.60
CA ILE A 157 -4.14 8.20 13.28
C ILE A 157 -3.17 9.39 13.39
N SER A 158 -2.02 9.27 12.72
CA SER A 158 -1.06 10.36 12.55
C SER A 158 -1.19 10.97 11.15
N VAL A 159 -1.62 12.22 11.07
CA VAL A 159 -1.80 12.89 9.78
C VAL A 159 -0.48 13.51 9.31
N LEU A 160 -0.08 13.13 8.12
CA LEU A 160 1.13 13.62 7.44
C LEU A 160 0.73 14.57 6.30
N VAL A 161 1.43 15.68 6.20
CA VAL A 161 1.28 16.61 5.07
C VAL A 161 2.54 16.53 4.24
N SER A 162 2.41 16.21 2.95
CA SER A 162 3.58 16.21 2.07
C SER A 162 4.18 17.60 1.94
N ARG A 163 5.51 17.69 2.07
CA ARG A 163 6.28 18.94 1.88
C ARG A 163 6.74 19.11 0.44
N ARG A 164 6.60 18.07 -0.38
CA ARG A 164 7.05 18.02 -1.77
C ARG A 164 5.86 18.04 -2.70
N GLY A 165 5.67 19.16 -3.41
CA GLY A 165 4.63 19.25 -4.43
C GLY A 165 4.94 18.38 -5.65
N SER A 166 3.89 17.81 -6.23
CA SER A 166 3.96 17.05 -7.49
C SER A 166 3.11 17.73 -8.58
N ARG A 167 3.48 17.50 -9.83
CA ARG A 167 2.67 17.89 -10.98
C ARG A 167 1.86 16.72 -11.55
N SER A 168 1.72 15.63 -10.80
CA SER A 168 0.98 14.43 -11.21
C SER A 168 -0.46 14.74 -11.61
N GLN A 169 -1.14 15.64 -10.90
CA GLN A 169 -2.49 16.08 -11.25
C GLN A 169 -2.57 16.74 -12.64
N ILE A 170 -1.55 17.53 -13.02
CA ILE A 170 -1.48 18.14 -14.36
C ILE A 170 -1.28 17.06 -15.42
N LEU A 171 -0.43 16.07 -15.14
CA LEU A 171 -0.19 14.95 -16.03
C LEU A 171 -1.46 14.10 -16.19
N ARG A 172 -2.16 13.79 -15.10
CA ARG A 172 -3.42 13.06 -15.10
C ARG A 172 -4.46 13.78 -15.96
N ALA A 173 -4.68 15.07 -15.72
CA ALA A 173 -5.61 15.87 -16.51
C ALA A 173 -5.26 15.92 -18.02
N ALA A 174 -3.97 15.95 -18.37
CA ALA A 174 -3.55 15.94 -19.76
C ALA A 174 -3.79 14.58 -20.45
N ILE A 175 -3.66 13.48 -19.73
CA ILE A 175 -3.96 12.13 -20.23
C ILE A 175 -5.47 11.98 -20.45
N ASP A 176 -6.30 12.39 -19.50
CA ASP A 176 -7.76 12.32 -19.57
C ASP A 176 -8.31 13.11 -20.77
N GLN A 177 -7.75 14.31 -21.01
CA GLN A 177 -8.13 15.13 -22.18
C GLN A 177 -7.78 14.46 -23.51
N ARG A 178 -6.68 13.69 -23.58
CA ARG A 178 -6.31 12.96 -24.80
C ARG A 178 -7.26 11.80 -25.06
N GLN A 179 -7.60 11.03 -24.00
CA GLN A 179 -8.53 9.91 -24.12
C GLN A 179 -9.93 10.36 -24.55
N SER A 180 -10.43 11.48 -24.00
CA SER A 180 -11.72 12.05 -24.35
C SER A 180 -11.78 12.49 -25.83
N ARG A 181 -10.68 12.98 -26.39
CA ARG A 181 -10.58 13.36 -27.82
C ARG A 181 -10.53 12.17 -28.76
N SER A 182 -9.95 11.05 -28.31
CA SER A 182 -9.85 9.82 -29.13
C SER A 182 -11.17 9.04 -29.20
N SER A 183 -12.08 9.23 -28.27
CA SER A 183 -13.38 8.54 -28.24
C SER A 183 -14.47 9.25 -29.05
N VAL A 184 -14.21 10.42 -29.63
CA VAL A 184 -15.16 11.22 -30.42
C VAL A 184 -14.85 11.15 -31.93
N ALA A 185 -13.82 10.42 -32.35
CA ALA A 185 -13.46 10.18 -33.74
C ALA A 185 -13.85 8.76 -34.17
#